data_8626a7e0f22c570e21377cae56817dea
#
_entry.id   8626a7e0f22c570e21377cae56817dea
#
_cell.length_a   1.000
_cell.length_b   1.000
_cell.length_c   1.000
_cell.angle_alpha   90.00
_cell.angle_beta   90.00
_cell.angle_gamma   90.00
#
_symmetry.space_group_name_H-M   'P 1'
#
loop_
_entity.id
_entity.type
_entity.pdbx_description
1 polymer ?
#
loop_
_entity_poly.entity_id
_entity_poly.type
_entity_poly.pdbx_seq_one_letter_code
_entity_poly.pdbx_strand_id
1 'polypeptide(L)'
;MSDVVDLGALTESPHAHVFPGREPHTVRLSLDAGDSVPAHQHPERQVVCHVLEGELDLSLGEETVSVTAGEVARFDGAQDISPHAVEDSTALLVLARRTD
;
A
#
# COMPACT_ATOMS: atom_id res chain seq x y z
N MET A 1 24.30 4.51 5.95
CA MET A 1 23.44 5.25 6.90
C MET A 1 22.06 4.63 6.88
N SER A 2 21.43 4.56 8.02
CA SER A 2 20.12 3.91 8.17
C SER A 2 19.07 4.89 8.66
N ASP A 3 17.84 4.69 8.19
CA ASP A 3 16.71 5.50 8.62
C ASP A 3 15.71 4.61 9.35
N VAL A 4 15.15 5.10 10.43
CA VAL A 4 14.11 4.39 11.19
C VAL A 4 12.94 5.35 11.39
N VAL A 5 11.74 4.88 11.04
CA VAL A 5 10.53 5.69 11.17
C VAL A 5 9.51 4.92 12.00
N ASP A 6 8.91 5.60 12.96
CA ASP A 6 7.78 5.07 13.73
C ASP A 6 6.50 5.35 12.91
N LEU A 7 5.88 4.30 12.40
CA LEU A 7 4.67 4.44 11.58
C LEU A 7 3.54 5.13 12.34
N GLY A 8 3.47 4.90 13.67
CA GLY A 8 2.44 5.53 14.49
C GLY A 8 2.60 7.02 14.65
N ALA A 9 3.78 7.57 14.35
CA ALA A 9 4.04 9.01 14.42
C ALA A 9 3.69 9.74 13.14
N LEU A 10 3.37 9.03 12.05
CA LEU A 10 2.98 9.64 10.79
C LEU A 10 1.54 10.14 10.90
N THR A 11 1.29 11.35 10.41
CA THR A 11 -0.01 12.01 10.55
C THR A 11 -0.81 12.12 9.26
N GLU A 12 -0.15 11.98 8.09
CA GLU A 12 -0.87 12.05 6.83
C GLU A 12 -1.72 10.80 6.60
N SER A 13 -2.86 10.97 5.95
CA SER A 13 -3.70 9.87 5.50
C SER A 13 -4.46 10.29 4.24
N PRO A 14 -4.86 9.36 3.38
CA PRO A 14 -4.67 7.92 3.53
C PRO A 14 -3.22 7.46 3.31
N HIS A 15 -2.38 8.24 2.64
CA HIS A 15 -0.99 7.89 2.32
C HIS A 15 -0.02 8.76 3.10
N ALA A 16 0.97 8.13 3.72
CA ALA A 16 2.07 8.83 4.36
C ALA A 16 3.38 8.26 3.80
N HIS A 17 4.25 9.14 3.32
CA HIS A 17 5.56 8.73 2.81
C HIS A 17 6.47 8.42 3.99
N VAL A 18 6.95 7.18 4.05
CA VAL A 18 7.79 6.72 5.17
C VAL A 18 9.22 7.23 5.02
N PHE A 19 9.77 7.13 3.81
CA PHE A 19 11.13 7.60 3.51
C PHE A 19 11.10 8.55 2.31
N PRO A 20 10.65 9.81 2.51
CA PRO A 20 10.49 10.74 1.39
C PRO A 20 11.78 10.92 0.59
N GLY A 21 11.67 10.85 -0.74
CA GLY A 21 12.80 11.06 -1.64
C GLY A 21 13.82 9.92 -1.69
N ARG A 22 13.52 8.79 -1.06
CA ARG A 22 14.42 7.64 -1.01
C ARG A 22 13.80 6.44 -1.72
N GLU A 23 14.68 5.53 -2.20
CA GLU A 23 14.28 4.22 -2.71
C GLU A 23 14.63 3.16 -1.67
N PRO A 24 13.83 2.12 -1.53
CA PRO A 24 12.56 1.90 -2.23
C PRO A 24 11.48 2.86 -1.74
N HIS A 25 10.60 3.27 -2.66
CA HIS A 25 9.48 4.15 -2.31
C HIS A 25 8.54 3.40 -1.37
N THR A 26 8.38 3.92 -0.16
CA THR A 26 7.66 3.23 0.92
C THR A 26 6.56 4.15 1.44
N VAL A 27 5.34 3.61 1.51
CA VAL A 27 4.15 4.36 1.89
C VAL A 27 3.38 3.60 2.96
N ARG A 28 2.93 4.31 3.99
CA ARG A 28 1.97 3.76 4.94
C ARG A 28 0.58 4.16 4.48
N LEU A 29 -0.27 3.16 4.21
CA LEU A 29 -1.67 3.36 3.86
C LEU A 29 -2.51 3.20 5.13
N SER A 30 -3.39 4.17 5.38
CA SER A 30 -4.31 4.13 6.51
C SER A 30 -5.70 4.50 6.01
N LEU A 31 -6.65 3.59 6.15
CA LEU A 31 -8.03 3.78 5.70
C LEU A 31 -9.00 3.40 6.82
N ASP A 32 -10.04 4.20 6.98
CA ASP A 32 -11.14 3.85 7.87
C ASP A 32 -12.06 2.85 7.17
N ALA A 33 -12.78 2.06 7.94
CA ALA A 33 -13.72 1.07 7.41
C ALA A 33 -14.65 1.72 6.39
N GLY A 34 -14.76 1.12 5.22
CA GLY A 34 -15.62 1.60 4.14
C GLY A 34 -14.97 2.57 3.17
N ASP A 35 -13.79 3.10 3.51
CA ASP A 35 -13.08 4.04 2.63
C ASP A 35 -12.33 3.29 1.54
N SER A 36 -12.18 3.96 0.40
CA SER A 36 -11.45 3.44 -0.75
C SER A 36 -10.52 4.50 -1.30
N VAL A 37 -9.44 4.05 -1.93
CA VAL A 37 -8.57 4.93 -2.72
C VAL A 37 -9.00 4.79 -4.18
N PRO A 38 -9.22 5.91 -4.89
CA PRO A 38 -9.55 5.85 -6.32
C PRO A 38 -8.50 5.09 -7.11
N ALA A 39 -8.92 4.40 -8.16
CA ALA A 39 -8.02 3.61 -8.98
C ALA A 39 -6.88 4.46 -9.55
N HIS A 40 -5.67 3.97 -9.44
CA HIS A 40 -4.49 4.63 -9.95
C HIS A 40 -3.45 3.60 -10.35
N GLN A 41 -2.41 4.04 -11.05
CA GLN A 41 -1.36 3.16 -11.54
C GLN A 41 0.01 3.65 -11.07
N HIS A 42 0.92 2.72 -10.93
CA HIS A 42 2.33 3.00 -10.68
C HIS A 42 3.16 2.29 -11.76
N PRO A 43 3.19 2.83 -13.00
CA PRO A 43 3.97 2.23 -14.08
C PRO A 43 5.43 2.09 -13.66
N GLU A 44 6.09 1.04 -14.13
CA GLU A 44 7.49 0.75 -13.83
C GLU A 44 7.76 0.34 -12.39
N ARG A 45 6.70 0.03 -11.63
CA ARG A 45 6.85 -0.43 -10.24
C ARG A 45 6.24 -1.80 -10.04
N GLN A 46 6.86 -2.59 -9.18
CA GLN A 46 6.24 -3.74 -8.54
C GLN A 46 5.84 -3.30 -7.15
N VAL A 47 4.68 -3.72 -6.70
CA VAL A 47 4.16 -3.29 -5.40
C VAL A 47 4.08 -4.47 -4.45
N VAL A 48 4.59 -4.27 -3.24
CA VAL A 48 4.42 -5.19 -2.12
C VAL A 48 3.50 -4.50 -1.13
N CYS A 49 2.44 -5.18 -0.72
CA CYS A 49 1.47 -4.66 0.24
C CYS A 49 1.42 -5.61 1.43
N HIS A 50 1.88 -5.12 2.58
CA HIS A 50 1.84 -5.86 3.84
C HIS A 50 0.76 -5.24 4.73
N VAL A 51 -0.33 -5.96 4.95
CA VAL A 51 -1.41 -5.48 5.82
C VAL A 51 -1.00 -5.74 7.27
N LEU A 52 -0.91 -4.67 8.04
CA LEU A 52 -0.51 -4.71 9.44
C LEU A 52 -1.70 -4.87 10.37
N GLU A 53 -2.81 -4.21 10.04
CA GLU A 53 -4.07 -4.26 10.79
C GLU A 53 -5.22 -4.23 9.80
N GLY A 54 -6.30 -4.92 10.14
CA GLY A 54 -7.54 -4.86 9.37
C GLY A 54 -7.57 -5.81 8.19
N GLU A 55 -8.35 -5.41 7.20
CA GLU A 55 -8.56 -6.19 5.98
C GLU A 55 -8.78 -5.24 4.81
N LEU A 56 -8.03 -5.47 3.73
CA LEU A 56 -8.16 -4.71 2.48
C LEU A 56 -8.63 -5.62 1.37
N ASP A 57 -9.60 -5.12 0.59
CA ASP A 57 -9.92 -5.68 -0.72
C ASP A 57 -9.20 -4.85 -1.76
N LEU A 58 -8.28 -5.47 -2.48
CA LEU A 58 -7.51 -4.80 -3.52
C LEU A 58 -8.10 -5.11 -4.87
N SER A 59 -8.62 -4.09 -5.55
CA SER A 59 -9.02 -4.24 -6.96
C SER A 59 -7.78 -4.02 -7.81
N LEU A 60 -7.40 -5.05 -8.56
CA LEU A 60 -6.18 -5.06 -9.37
C LEU A 60 -6.58 -5.38 -10.81
N GLY A 61 -6.82 -4.34 -11.61
CA GLY A 61 -7.40 -4.52 -12.93
C GLY A 61 -8.80 -5.12 -12.79
N GLU A 62 -9.02 -6.31 -13.35
CA GLU A 62 -10.31 -7.01 -13.28
C GLU A 62 -10.39 -7.99 -12.11
N GLU A 63 -9.31 -8.15 -11.37
CA GLU A 63 -9.23 -9.09 -10.26
C GLU A 63 -9.41 -8.35 -8.94
N THR A 64 -10.01 -9.01 -7.95
CA THR A 64 -10.06 -8.49 -6.59
C THR A 64 -9.48 -9.54 -5.65
N VAL A 65 -8.54 -9.14 -4.81
CA VAL A 65 -7.93 -10.02 -3.82
C VAL A 65 -8.13 -9.44 -2.43
N SER A 66 -8.37 -10.32 -1.46
CA SER A 66 -8.52 -9.92 -0.07
C SER A 66 -7.21 -10.19 0.66
N VAL A 67 -6.72 -9.20 1.41
CA VAL A 67 -5.48 -9.30 2.18
C VAL A 67 -5.80 -8.90 3.61
N THR A 68 -5.54 -9.80 4.55
CA THR A 68 -5.83 -9.57 5.97
C THR A 68 -4.55 -9.35 6.77
N ALA A 69 -4.69 -8.86 8.00
CA ALA A 69 -3.56 -8.56 8.86
C ALA A 69 -2.56 -9.73 8.93
N GLY A 70 -1.30 -9.44 8.72
CA GLY A 70 -0.22 -10.42 8.69
C GLY A 70 0.07 -10.99 7.32
N GLU A 71 -0.80 -10.74 6.33
CA GLU A 71 -0.58 -11.22 4.97
C GLU A 71 0.14 -10.18 4.12
N VAL A 72 0.83 -10.67 3.10
CA VAL A 72 1.57 -9.83 2.15
C VAL A 72 1.12 -10.19 0.74
N ALA A 73 0.78 -9.18 -0.05
CA ALA A 73 0.46 -9.34 -1.46
C ALA A 73 1.54 -8.69 -2.31
N ARG A 74 1.75 -9.21 -3.50
CA ARG A 74 2.66 -8.64 -4.48
C ARG A 74 1.94 -8.57 -5.82
N PHE A 75 2.04 -7.42 -6.49
CA PHE A 75 1.36 -7.24 -7.78
C PHE A 75 2.06 -6.19 -8.62
N ASP A 76 1.74 -6.19 -9.91
CA ASP A 76 2.26 -5.25 -10.89
C ASP A 76 1.60 -3.88 -10.70
N GLY A 77 2.40 -2.83 -10.62
CA GLY A 77 1.89 -1.47 -10.49
C GLY A 77 1.33 -0.87 -11.77
N ALA A 78 1.55 -1.48 -12.93
CA ALA A 78 1.11 -0.95 -14.22
C ALA A 78 -0.36 -1.21 -14.54
N GLN A 79 -1.14 -1.65 -13.57
CA GLN A 79 -2.58 -1.87 -13.70
C GLN A 79 -3.34 -0.96 -12.75
N ASP A 80 -4.65 -0.83 -12.94
CA ASP A 80 -5.46 -0.04 -12.02
C ASP A 80 -5.49 -0.71 -10.64
N ILE A 81 -5.17 0.08 -9.62
CA ILE A 81 -5.08 -0.39 -8.24
C ILE A 81 -6.02 0.46 -7.40
N SER A 82 -6.97 -0.18 -6.73
CA SER A 82 -7.91 0.51 -5.86
C SER A 82 -8.10 -0.29 -4.57
N PRO A 83 -7.44 0.13 -3.47
CA PRO A 83 -7.68 -0.47 -2.16
C PRO A 83 -9.02 -0.04 -1.58
N HIS A 84 -9.71 -0.97 -0.94
CA HIS A 84 -10.93 -0.71 -0.19
C HIS A 84 -10.80 -1.34 1.19
N ALA A 85 -11.06 -0.56 2.24
CA ALA A 85 -10.96 -1.05 3.61
C ALA A 85 -12.28 -1.69 4.04
N VAL A 86 -12.23 -2.98 4.35
CA VAL A 86 -13.39 -3.70 4.89
C VAL A 86 -13.61 -3.31 6.34
N GLU A 87 -12.52 -3.03 7.05
CA GLU A 87 -12.53 -2.49 8.41
C GLU A 87 -11.37 -1.51 8.51
N ASP A 88 -11.21 -0.82 9.64
CA ASP A 88 -10.08 0.11 9.83
C ASP A 88 -8.79 -0.64 9.54
N SER A 89 -7.99 -0.14 8.61
CA SER A 89 -6.85 -0.89 8.08
C SER A 89 -5.60 -0.02 7.97
N THR A 90 -4.47 -0.66 8.24
CA THR A 90 -3.14 -0.07 8.05
C THR A 90 -2.29 -1.06 7.27
N ALA A 91 -1.64 -0.57 6.23
CA ALA A 91 -0.76 -1.39 5.40
C ALA A 91 0.52 -0.65 5.07
N LEU A 92 1.60 -1.41 4.89
CA LEU A 92 2.86 -0.87 4.40
C LEU A 92 3.00 -1.27 2.94
N LEU A 93 3.18 -0.26 2.09
CA LEU A 93 3.36 -0.46 0.65
C LEU A 93 4.81 -0.17 0.29
N VAL A 94 5.43 -1.09 -0.43
CA VAL A 94 6.77 -0.89 -0.97
C VAL A 94 6.66 -0.95 -2.48
N LEU A 95 7.03 0.15 -3.14
CA LEU A 95 6.98 0.30 -4.58
C LEU A 95 8.42 0.21 -5.10
N ALA A 96 8.79 -0.96 -5.57
CA ALA A 96 10.14 -1.23 -6.07
C ALA A 96 10.20 -1.04 -7.58
N ARG A 97 11.32 -0.55 -8.06
CA ARG A 97 11.51 -0.39 -9.51
C ARG A 97 11.53 -1.74 -10.19
N ARG A 98 10.93 -1.82 -11.35
CA ARG A 98 10.97 -3.04 -12.17
C ARG A 98 12.36 -3.19 -12.75
N THR A 99 12.80 -4.45 -12.82
CA THR A 99 14.14 -4.77 -13.36
C THR A 99 14.06 -5.59 -14.65
N ASP A 100 12.87 -5.89 -15.12
CA ASP A 100 12.63 -6.70 -16.33
C ASP A 100 12.36 -5.84 -17.58
#